data_20c5c5fd8b2cbf34fd55196e7c9ee397
#
_entry.id   20c5c5fd8b2cbf34fd55196e7c9ee397
#
_cell.length_a   1.000
_cell.length_b   1.000
_cell.length_c   1.000
_cell.angle_alpha   90.00
_cell.angle_beta   90.00
_cell.angle_gamma   90.00
#
_symmetry.space_group_name_H-M   'P 1'
#
loop_
_entity.id
_entity.type
_entity.pdbx_description
1 polymer ?
#
loop_
_entity_poly.entity_id
_entity_poly.type
_entity_poly.pdbx_seq_one_letter_code
_entity_poly.pdbx_strand_id
1 'polypeptide(L)'
;MRKSVKDILFYSAACALVAVFGILIYSASQKVAFQADASPSAPKPIIIIDVGHGGEDGGAIADDGTLEKDLNLSIATYLYQYFQEQGFDTIITR
;
A
#
# COMPACT_ATOMS: atom_id res chain seq x y z
N MET A 1 47.55 -24.96 19.23
CA MET A 1 46.57 -25.75 20.04
C MET A 1 45.67 -26.54 19.11
N ARG A 2 45.74 -27.87 19.15
CA ARG A 2 44.81 -28.72 18.37
C ARG A 2 43.48 -28.72 19.12
N LYS A 3 42.45 -28.09 18.52
CA LYS A 3 41.07 -28.21 19.06
C LYS A 3 40.65 -29.67 19.03
N SER A 4 40.14 -30.16 20.12
CA SER A 4 39.64 -31.55 20.24
C SER A 4 38.44 -31.71 19.29
N VAL A 5 38.29 -32.91 18.73
CA VAL A 5 37.10 -33.24 17.91
C VAL A 5 35.79 -32.94 18.69
N LYS A 6 35.82 -33.14 20.00
CA LYS A 6 34.71 -32.83 20.91
C LYS A 6 34.36 -31.32 20.91
N ASP A 7 35.39 -30.45 20.89
CA ASP A 7 35.17 -29.00 20.84
C ASP A 7 34.55 -28.57 19.50
N ILE A 8 34.99 -29.14 18.40
CA ILE A 8 34.45 -28.88 17.08
C ILE A 8 32.98 -29.31 16.99
N LEU A 9 32.66 -30.52 17.50
CA LEU A 9 31.28 -31.00 17.53
C LEU A 9 30.40 -30.14 18.43
N PHE A 10 30.90 -29.66 19.56
CA PHE A 10 30.17 -28.80 20.46
C PHE A 10 29.85 -27.45 19.81
N TYR A 11 30.84 -26.81 19.17
CA TYR A 11 30.61 -25.53 18.51
C TYR A 11 29.70 -25.66 17.29
N SER A 12 29.81 -26.75 16.52
CA SER A 12 28.91 -26.97 15.39
C SER A 12 27.46 -27.18 15.83
N ALA A 13 27.23 -27.93 16.90
CA ALA A 13 25.90 -28.10 17.50
C ALA A 13 25.32 -26.76 18.02
N ALA A 14 26.17 -25.98 18.70
CA ALA A 14 25.74 -24.66 19.20
C ALA A 14 25.35 -23.71 18.04
N CYS A 15 26.14 -23.65 16.96
CA CYS A 15 25.81 -22.85 15.77
C CYS A 15 24.51 -23.32 15.11
N ALA A 16 24.28 -24.62 15.01
CA ALA A 16 23.05 -25.18 14.46
C ALA A 16 21.81 -24.78 15.28
N LEU A 17 21.92 -24.83 16.62
CA LEU A 17 20.84 -24.40 17.51
C LEU A 17 20.51 -22.92 17.37
N VAL A 18 21.53 -22.06 17.28
CA VAL A 18 21.33 -20.62 17.07
C VAL A 18 20.66 -20.34 15.74
N ALA A 19 21.06 -21.04 14.68
CA ALA A 19 20.45 -20.91 13.36
C ALA A 19 18.96 -21.34 13.36
N VAL A 20 18.65 -22.48 13.96
CA VAL A 20 17.27 -22.97 14.09
C VAL A 20 16.42 -21.98 14.89
N PHE A 21 16.95 -21.47 16.01
CA PHE A 21 16.25 -20.49 16.85
C PHE A 21 16.00 -19.17 16.10
N GLY A 22 16.98 -18.70 15.31
CA GLY A 22 16.82 -17.52 14.46
C GLY A 22 15.74 -17.70 13.39
N ILE A 23 15.68 -18.89 12.75
CA ILE A 23 14.64 -19.20 11.77
C ILE A 23 13.24 -19.24 12.43
N LEU A 24 13.13 -19.79 13.63
CA LEU A 24 11.86 -19.84 14.36
C LEU A 24 11.37 -18.45 14.75
N ILE A 25 12.26 -17.57 15.22
CA ILE A 25 11.91 -16.18 15.53
C ILE A 25 11.47 -15.45 14.25
N TYR A 26 12.24 -15.62 13.17
CA TYR A 26 11.90 -14.97 11.88
C TYR A 26 10.54 -15.43 11.37
N SER A 27 10.24 -16.73 11.40
CA SER A 27 8.95 -17.26 10.96
C SER A 27 7.78 -16.83 11.87
N ALA A 28 8.02 -16.68 13.17
CA ALA A 28 7.01 -16.17 14.10
C ALA A 28 6.72 -14.68 13.86
N SER A 29 7.75 -13.86 13.58
CA SER A 29 7.58 -12.44 13.29
C SER A 29 6.79 -12.20 12.00
N GLN A 30 6.97 -13.04 10.97
CA GLN A 30 6.18 -12.96 9.74
C GLN A 30 4.70 -13.26 9.97
N LYS A 31 4.38 -14.23 10.85
CA LYS A 31 2.98 -14.53 11.18
C LYS A 31 2.31 -13.39 11.96
N VAL A 32 3.04 -12.73 12.85
CA VAL A 32 2.53 -11.58 13.61
C VAL A 32 2.28 -10.39 12.68
N ALA A 33 3.17 -10.11 11.72
CA ALA A 33 2.99 -9.05 10.74
C ALA A 33 1.76 -9.31 9.84
N PHE A 34 1.56 -10.57 9.41
CA PHE A 34 0.39 -10.94 8.60
C PHE A 34 -0.93 -10.86 9.39
N GLN A 35 -0.92 -11.14 10.70
CA GLN A 35 -2.12 -11.02 11.54
C GLN A 35 -2.42 -9.58 11.99
N ALA A 36 -1.43 -8.69 12.00
CA ALA A 36 -1.65 -7.27 12.29
C ALA A 36 -2.47 -6.57 11.19
N ASP A 37 -2.37 -7.05 9.93
CA ASP A 37 -3.22 -6.60 8.82
C ASP A 37 -4.63 -7.21 8.82
N ALA A 38 -4.87 -8.24 9.63
CA ALA A 38 -6.17 -8.89 9.80
C ALA A 38 -7.02 -8.29 10.95
N SER A 39 -6.75 -7.05 11.35
CA SER A 39 -7.72 -6.26 12.13
C SER A 39 -9.04 -6.21 11.33
N PRO A 40 -10.23 -6.41 11.94
CA PRO A 40 -11.48 -6.25 11.21
C PRO A 40 -11.42 -4.90 10.52
N SER A 41 -11.31 -4.92 9.20
CA SER A 41 -11.07 -3.74 8.40
C SER A 41 -12.16 -2.74 8.72
N ALA A 42 -11.78 -1.61 9.31
CA ALA A 42 -12.66 -0.46 9.29
C ALA A 42 -13.19 -0.33 7.85
N PRO A 43 -14.47 -0.10 7.63
CA PRO A 43 -15.02 0.03 6.30
C PRO A 43 -14.12 1.02 5.53
N LYS A 44 -13.64 0.61 4.37
CA LYS A 44 -12.79 1.49 3.53
C LYS A 44 -13.57 2.78 3.28
N PRO A 45 -12.95 3.94 3.44
CA PRO A 45 -13.63 5.19 3.16
C PRO A 45 -14.01 5.24 1.68
N ILE A 46 -15.20 5.74 1.38
CA ILE A 46 -15.63 6.04 0.01
C ILE A 46 -15.05 7.40 -0.35
N ILE A 47 -14.36 7.47 -1.49
CA ILE A 47 -13.83 8.73 -2.04
C ILE A 47 -14.90 9.32 -2.98
N ILE A 48 -15.32 10.54 -2.73
CA ILE A 48 -16.22 11.26 -3.63
C ILE A 48 -15.43 12.40 -4.27
N ILE A 49 -15.35 12.38 -5.59
CA ILE A 49 -14.71 13.43 -6.39
C ILE A 49 -15.81 14.28 -6.98
N ASP A 50 -15.95 15.49 -6.45
CA ASP A 50 -16.93 16.47 -6.93
C ASP A 50 -16.25 17.37 -7.96
N VAL A 51 -16.74 17.29 -9.21
CA VAL A 51 -16.16 17.97 -10.36
C VAL A 51 -16.79 19.34 -10.52
N GLY A 52 -16.02 20.38 -10.24
CA GLY A 52 -16.48 21.77 -10.39
C GLY A 52 -16.83 22.13 -11.82
N HIS A 53 -17.84 22.99 -11.99
CA HIS A 53 -18.45 23.40 -13.24
C HIS A 53 -19.06 22.25 -14.04
N GLY A 54 -19.70 22.50 -15.17
CA GLY A 54 -20.28 21.44 -16.00
C GLY A 54 -21.56 21.87 -16.72
N GLY A 55 -22.00 21.08 -17.69
CA GLY A 55 -23.17 21.43 -18.49
C GLY A 55 -22.98 22.78 -19.19
N GLU A 56 -23.90 23.72 -18.99
CA GLU A 56 -23.85 25.07 -19.52
C GLU A 56 -22.83 25.97 -18.81
N ASP A 57 -22.47 25.66 -17.55
CA ASP A 57 -21.46 26.38 -16.80
C ASP A 57 -20.05 25.92 -17.22
N GLY A 58 -19.40 26.73 -18.06
CA GLY A 58 -18.04 26.47 -18.54
C GLY A 58 -16.94 26.79 -17.52
N GLY A 59 -17.24 27.61 -16.50
CA GLY A 59 -16.22 28.22 -15.65
C GLY A 59 -15.41 29.27 -16.42
N ALA A 60 -14.18 29.49 -16.01
CA ALA A 60 -13.25 30.39 -16.69
C ALA A 60 -12.86 29.85 -18.09
N ILE A 61 -12.48 30.78 -18.98
CA ILE A 61 -12.03 30.46 -20.32
C ILE A 61 -10.60 30.98 -20.44
N ALA A 62 -9.68 30.10 -20.82
CA ALA A 62 -8.29 30.45 -21.06
C ALA A 62 -8.14 31.16 -22.45
N ASP A 63 -7.00 31.82 -22.67
CA ASP A 63 -6.72 32.54 -23.92
C ASP A 63 -6.78 31.63 -25.15
N ASP A 64 -6.51 30.36 -25.03
CA ASP A 64 -6.59 29.33 -26.08
C ASP A 64 -7.99 28.73 -26.27
N GLY A 65 -8.99 29.21 -25.51
CA GLY A 65 -10.37 28.75 -25.55
C GLY A 65 -10.66 27.53 -24.67
N THR A 66 -9.68 27.03 -23.90
CA THR A 66 -9.90 25.92 -22.98
C THR A 66 -10.88 26.31 -21.85
N LEU A 67 -11.89 25.49 -21.60
CA LEU A 67 -12.86 25.73 -20.54
C LEU A 67 -12.40 25.07 -19.25
N GLU A 68 -12.59 25.75 -18.12
CA GLU A 68 -12.28 25.24 -16.79
C GLU A 68 -12.97 23.91 -16.50
N LYS A 69 -14.24 23.77 -16.91
CA LYS A 69 -15.00 22.52 -16.73
C LYS A 69 -14.33 21.30 -17.37
N ASP A 70 -13.68 21.48 -18.53
CA ASP A 70 -13.05 20.36 -19.25
C ASP A 70 -11.72 19.97 -18.59
N LEU A 71 -11.00 20.96 -18.07
CA LEU A 71 -9.80 20.73 -17.28
C LEU A 71 -10.15 20.03 -15.97
N ASN A 72 -11.18 20.50 -15.26
CA ASN A 72 -11.65 19.88 -14.01
C ASN A 72 -12.08 18.43 -14.22
N LEU A 73 -12.81 18.15 -15.31
CA LEU A 73 -13.22 16.77 -15.63
C LEU A 73 -12.01 15.87 -15.93
N SER A 74 -11.03 16.38 -16.65
CA SER A 74 -9.81 15.63 -16.94
C SER A 74 -9.06 15.27 -15.66
N ILE A 75 -8.85 16.23 -14.76
CA ILE A 75 -8.20 16.02 -13.47
C ILE A 75 -8.98 15.02 -12.62
N ALA A 76 -10.31 15.19 -12.55
CA ALA A 76 -11.17 14.31 -11.78
C ALA A 76 -11.14 12.86 -12.30
N THR A 77 -11.07 12.67 -13.61
CA THR A 77 -10.96 11.35 -14.24
C THR A 77 -9.65 10.67 -13.86
N TYR A 78 -8.52 11.39 -13.86
CA TYR A 78 -7.24 10.85 -13.40
C TYR A 78 -7.27 10.47 -11.92
N LEU A 79 -7.85 11.31 -11.05
CA LEU A 79 -7.99 11.02 -9.64
C LEU A 79 -8.88 9.80 -9.40
N TYR A 80 -9.98 9.68 -10.14
CA TYR A 80 -10.87 8.52 -10.07
C TYR A 80 -10.12 7.23 -10.37
N GLN A 81 -9.37 7.17 -11.48
CA GLN A 81 -8.58 6.01 -11.84
C GLN A 81 -7.53 5.69 -10.78
N TYR A 82 -6.80 6.71 -10.32
CA TYR A 82 -5.77 6.54 -9.30
C TYR A 82 -6.33 5.92 -8.01
N PHE A 83 -7.42 6.44 -7.48
CA PHE A 83 -7.99 5.90 -6.25
C PHE A 83 -8.59 4.50 -6.43
N GLN A 84 -9.16 4.20 -7.57
CA GLN A 84 -9.62 2.84 -7.88
C GLN A 84 -8.46 1.84 -7.92
N GLU A 85 -7.33 2.20 -8.54
CA GLU A 85 -6.12 1.38 -8.56
C GLU A 85 -5.55 1.15 -7.16
N GLN A 86 -5.71 2.12 -6.25
CA GLN A 86 -5.35 1.98 -4.84
C GLN A 86 -6.37 1.16 -4.03
N GLY A 87 -7.43 0.68 -4.67
CA GLY A 87 -8.46 -0.17 -4.05
C GLY A 87 -9.45 0.58 -3.19
N PHE A 88 -9.67 1.88 -3.43
CA PHE A 88 -10.75 2.65 -2.81
C PHE A 88 -12.02 2.58 -3.65
N ASP A 89 -13.18 2.53 -2.98
CA ASP A 89 -14.46 2.79 -3.63
C ASP A 89 -14.53 4.28 -3.95
N THR A 90 -14.64 4.61 -5.24
CA THR A 90 -14.56 6.00 -5.70
C THR A 90 -15.79 6.34 -6.54
N ILE A 91 -16.37 7.48 -6.27
CA ILE A 91 -17.52 8.04 -6.99
C ILE A 91 -17.09 9.37 -7.60
N ILE A 92 -17.47 9.61 -8.84
CA ILE A 92 -17.30 10.89 -9.53
C ILE A 92 -18.69 11.46 -9.81
N THR A 93 -18.88 12.77 -9.57
CA THR A 93 -20.20 13.43 -9.68
C THR A 93 -20.62 13.73 -11.12
N ARG A 94 -19.68 13.65 -12.07
CA ARG A 94 -19.96 13.99 -13.47
C ARG A 94 -19.25 13.03 -14.43
#